data_c3706e99902084ab02527ecb2bdd5678
#
_entry.id   c3706e99902084ab02527ecb2bdd5678
#
_cell.length_a   1.000
_cell.length_b   1.000
_cell.length_c   1.000
_cell.angle_alpha   90.00
_cell.angle_beta   90.00
_cell.angle_gamma   90.00
#
_symmetry.space_group_name_H-M   'P 1'
#
loop_
_entity.id
_entity.type
_entity.pdbx_description
1 polymer ?
#
loop_
_entity_poly.entity_id
_entity_poly.type
_entity_poly.pdbx_seq_one_letter_code
_entity_poly.pdbx_strand_id
1 'polypeptide(L)'
;AMATDGHTIYMVMVGGAGLWHYPSHAPLPIQMYFTKSTDGGRTWEPVTNITKSIYGDRFKYGGFFASGNGIITSTGRIIFVAAIRTEEAWGGRADNVLAYSDDQGKTWQISETARVNGDESKIVELSDGSLLVSCRNRASGLNARTYVHSSDGGKTWSEPKQWNELMGNACNGGFTRYAPVGSKKNANLLLHTLPASATRDHLKIFLSEDEGKTWPYSREVCRGESVYSELMIFPDGTIGIISEEDDNPGFDIYFTRVSLDWIRKGNAPRKK
;
A
#
# COMPACT_ATOMS: atom_id res chain seq x y z
N ALA A 1 -3.58 8.67 1.80
CA ALA A 1 -3.24 7.89 0.60
C ALA A 1 -3.80 8.57 -0.64
N MET A 2 -3.17 8.35 -1.78
CA MET A 2 -3.56 8.97 -3.05
C MET A 2 -3.64 7.95 -4.18
N ALA A 3 -4.51 8.20 -5.17
CA ALA A 3 -4.57 7.46 -6.44
C ALA A 3 -4.77 8.47 -7.57
N THR A 4 -4.30 8.16 -8.79
CA THR A 4 -4.46 9.04 -9.94
C THR A 4 -4.62 8.26 -11.24
N ASP A 5 -5.41 8.80 -12.16
CA ASP A 5 -5.53 8.35 -13.55
C ASP A 5 -4.68 9.20 -14.51
N GLY A 6 -3.81 10.06 -13.97
CA GLY A 6 -3.01 11.02 -14.73
C GLY A 6 -3.69 12.38 -14.96
N HIS A 7 -4.99 12.51 -14.67
CA HIS A 7 -5.76 13.74 -14.77
C HIS A 7 -6.31 14.20 -13.43
N THR A 8 -6.95 13.28 -12.73
CA THR A 8 -7.52 13.52 -11.40
C THR A 8 -6.66 12.87 -10.33
N ILE A 9 -6.44 13.58 -9.24
CA ILE A 9 -5.84 13.06 -8.03
C ILE A 9 -6.96 12.83 -7.01
N TYR A 10 -7.12 11.61 -6.55
CA TYR A 10 -8.05 11.22 -5.50
C TYR A 10 -7.27 11.04 -4.20
N MET A 11 -7.71 11.65 -3.12
CA MET A 11 -7.02 11.60 -1.84
C MET A 11 -7.97 11.20 -0.71
N VAL A 12 -7.57 10.21 0.06
CA VAL A 12 -8.24 9.81 1.31
C VAL A 12 -7.36 10.12 2.51
N MET A 13 -7.98 10.54 3.58
CA MET A 13 -7.32 11.01 4.80
C MET A 13 -8.04 10.49 6.03
N VAL A 14 -7.38 10.57 7.17
CA VAL A 14 -7.98 10.36 8.48
C VAL A 14 -7.75 11.59 9.35
N GLY A 15 -8.67 11.84 10.26
CA GLY A 15 -8.58 12.99 11.17
C GLY A 15 -9.30 12.73 12.48
N GLY A 16 -8.93 13.47 13.52
CA GLY A 16 -9.46 13.31 14.87
C GLY A 16 -8.46 12.68 15.82
N ALA A 17 -8.95 11.99 16.86
CA ALA A 17 -8.10 11.30 17.81
C ALA A 17 -7.39 10.09 17.16
N GLY A 18 -6.24 9.69 17.70
CA GLY A 18 -5.50 8.54 17.19
C GLY A 18 -6.32 7.25 17.23
N LEU A 19 -5.95 6.29 16.38
CA LEU A 19 -6.69 5.04 16.15
C LEU A 19 -7.11 4.31 17.44
N TRP A 20 -6.26 4.31 18.44
CA TRP A 20 -6.48 3.58 19.70
C TRP A 20 -7.12 4.40 20.81
N HIS A 21 -7.44 5.68 20.59
CA HIS A 21 -7.96 6.56 21.62
C HIS A 21 -9.47 6.40 21.88
N TYR A 22 -10.21 5.90 20.91
CA TYR A 22 -11.64 5.64 21.12
C TYR A 22 -11.85 4.21 21.65
N PRO A 23 -12.78 3.96 22.58
CA PRO A 23 -13.63 4.94 23.27
C PRO A 23 -12.99 5.53 24.53
N SER A 24 -11.84 5.01 24.97
CA SER A 24 -11.27 5.30 26.30
C SER A 24 -10.76 6.73 26.48
N HIS A 25 -10.25 7.39 25.42
CA HIS A 25 -9.63 8.71 25.47
C HIS A 25 -10.22 9.72 24.49
N ALA A 26 -11.22 9.32 23.70
CA ALA A 26 -11.87 10.18 22.73
C ALA A 26 -13.38 9.86 22.64
N PRO A 27 -14.23 10.86 22.39
CA PRO A 27 -15.69 10.67 22.30
C PRO A 27 -16.14 10.04 20.98
N LEU A 28 -15.30 10.09 19.96
CA LEU A 28 -15.58 9.54 18.62
C LEU A 28 -14.36 8.78 18.10
N PRO A 29 -14.57 7.72 17.30
CA PRO A 29 -13.48 7.08 16.57
C PRO A 29 -12.86 8.04 15.56
N ILE A 30 -11.64 7.78 15.15
CA ILE A 30 -10.97 8.52 14.07
C ILE A 30 -11.86 8.56 12.84
N GLN A 31 -11.97 9.71 12.19
CA GLN A 31 -12.86 9.94 11.06
C GLN A 31 -12.12 9.79 9.74
N MET A 32 -12.84 9.37 8.70
CA MET A 32 -12.30 9.18 7.35
C MET A 32 -12.86 10.22 6.40
N TYR A 33 -11.97 10.78 5.57
CA TYR A 33 -12.30 11.88 4.66
C TYR A 33 -11.78 11.60 3.25
N PHE A 34 -12.42 12.27 2.30
CA PHE A 34 -12.09 12.21 0.89
C PHE A 34 -12.09 13.61 0.28
N THR A 35 -11.20 13.83 -0.68
CA THR A 35 -11.20 14.96 -1.60
C THR A 35 -10.55 14.57 -2.92
N LYS A 36 -10.70 15.38 -3.95
CA LYS A 36 -10.01 15.21 -5.23
C LYS A 36 -9.61 16.55 -5.84
N SER A 37 -8.63 16.47 -6.74
CA SER A 37 -8.14 17.59 -7.56
C SER A 37 -8.15 17.19 -9.02
N THR A 38 -8.58 18.11 -9.91
CA THR A 38 -8.60 17.91 -11.36
C THR A 38 -7.61 18.83 -12.09
N ASP A 39 -6.74 19.52 -11.35
CA ASP A 39 -5.78 20.48 -11.88
C ASP A 39 -4.32 20.22 -11.44
N GLY A 40 -4.02 18.97 -11.14
CA GLY A 40 -2.68 18.56 -10.71
C GLY A 40 -2.34 18.95 -9.27
N GLY A 41 -3.36 19.05 -8.40
CA GLY A 41 -3.19 19.34 -6.98
C GLY A 41 -3.11 20.82 -6.64
N ARG A 42 -3.38 21.73 -7.59
CA ARG A 42 -3.37 23.18 -7.34
C ARG A 42 -4.58 23.62 -6.54
N THR A 43 -5.74 23.06 -6.86
CA THR A 43 -6.97 23.25 -6.09
C THR A 43 -7.60 21.91 -5.76
N TRP A 44 -8.37 21.87 -4.69
CA TRP A 44 -9.01 20.67 -4.17
C TRP A 44 -10.49 20.93 -3.94
N GLU A 45 -11.33 19.95 -4.27
CA GLU A 45 -12.74 19.99 -3.93
C GLU A 45 -12.95 20.03 -2.40
N PRO A 46 -14.10 20.53 -1.91
CA PRO A 46 -14.40 20.47 -0.48
C PRO A 46 -14.25 19.04 0.09
N VAL A 47 -13.60 18.95 1.24
CA VAL A 47 -13.39 17.67 1.92
C VAL A 47 -14.73 17.06 2.36
N THR A 48 -14.98 15.83 1.98
CA THR A 48 -16.17 15.08 2.33
C THR A 48 -15.86 14.06 3.43
N ASN A 49 -16.70 14.01 4.47
CA ASN A 49 -16.61 12.96 5.48
C ASN A 49 -17.28 11.69 4.96
N ILE A 50 -16.48 10.63 4.77
CA ILE A 50 -16.93 9.32 4.27
C ILE A 50 -16.98 8.25 5.37
N THR A 51 -16.79 8.62 6.62
CA THR A 51 -16.73 7.69 7.77
C THR A 51 -17.91 6.75 7.81
N LYS A 52 -19.13 7.27 7.63
CA LYS A 52 -20.35 6.45 7.68
C LYS A 52 -20.36 5.38 6.58
N SER A 53 -19.90 5.73 5.39
CA SER A 53 -19.83 4.78 4.25
C SER A 53 -18.80 3.69 4.48
N ILE A 54 -17.68 4.01 5.15
CA ILE A 54 -16.59 3.06 5.41
C ILE A 54 -16.89 2.20 6.63
N TYR A 55 -17.35 2.78 7.73
CA TYR A 55 -17.62 2.00 8.95
C TYR A 55 -18.96 1.28 8.89
N GLY A 56 -20.00 1.89 8.35
CA GLY A 56 -21.37 1.35 8.34
C GLY A 56 -21.78 0.91 9.74
N ASP A 57 -22.48 -0.22 9.81
CA ASP A 57 -22.81 -0.91 11.07
C ASP A 57 -21.75 -1.94 11.48
N ARG A 58 -20.78 -2.21 10.60
CA ARG A 58 -19.77 -3.26 10.75
C ARG A 58 -18.62 -2.87 11.65
N PHE A 59 -18.19 -1.60 11.63
CA PHE A 59 -17.00 -1.14 12.33
C PHE A 59 -17.28 0.02 13.29
N LYS A 60 -16.78 -0.09 14.51
CA LYS A 60 -17.11 0.84 15.60
C LYS A 60 -15.92 1.58 16.17
N TYR A 61 -14.71 1.03 16.04
CA TYR A 61 -13.55 1.48 16.83
C TYR A 61 -12.54 2.31 16.05
N GLY A 62 -12.78 2.56 14.79
CA GLY A 62 -11.92 3.38 13.96
C GLY A 62 -11.07 2.57 12.99
N GLY A 63 -10.33 3.29 12.17
CA GLY A 63 -9.45 2.72 11.15
C GLY A 63 -8.58 3.78 10.51
N PHE A 64 -7.70 3.38 9.61
CA PHE A 64 -6.89 4.28 8.82
C PHE A 64 -6.69 3.72 7.41
N PHE A 65 -6.38 4.60 6.46
CA PHE A 65 -5.92 4.19 5.15
C PHE A 65 -4.43 3.90 5.19
N ALA A 66 -3.99 2.82 4.56
CA ALA A 66 -2.58 2.54 4.41
C ALA A 66 -1.87 3.71 3.71
N SER A 67 -0.74 4.13 4.26
CA SER A 67 0.07 5.23 3.71
C SER A 67 0.49 4.92 2.27
N GLY A 68 0.58 5.93 1.41
CA GLY A 68 1.08 5.83 0.05
C GLY A 68 -0.03 5.67 -0.99
N ASN A 69 0.07 4.72 -1.90
CA ASN A 69 -0.76 4.66 -3.09
C ASN A 69 -2.00 3.77 -2.91
N GLY A 70 -3.17 4.31 -3.34
CA GLY A 70 -4.27 3.54 -3.84
C GLY A 70 -4.11 3.25 -5.34
N ILE A 71 -5.09 2.60 -5.94
CA ILE A 71 -5.11 2.31 -7.38
C ILE A 71 -6.41 2.79 -8.03
N ILE A 72 -6.33 2.97 -9.35
CA ILE A 72 -7.50 3.03 -10.22
C ILE A 72 -7.40 1.83 -11.15
N THR A 73 -8.38 0.94 -11.11
CA THR A 73 -8.40 -0.27 -11.94
C THR A 73 -8.65 0.07 -13.41
N SER A 74 -8.38 -0.89 -14.29
CA SER A 74 -8.67 -0.79 -15.73
C SER A 74 -10.15 -0.52 -16.05
N THR A 75 -11.04 -0.81 -15.12
CA THR A 75 -12.48 -0.51 -15.21
C THR A 75 -12.87 0.84 -14.61
N GLY A 76 -11.91 1.60 -14.07
CA GLY A 76 -12.13 2.92 -13.47
C GLY A 76 -12.52 2.90 -11.98
N ARG A 77 -12.55 1.74 -11.32
CA ARG A 77 -12.77 1.66 -9.87
C ARG A 77 -11.58 2.22 -9.12
N ILE A 78 -11.84 3.16 -8.21
CA ILE A 78 -10.85 3.71 -7.28
C ILE A 78 -10.80 2.80 -6.05
N ILE A 79 -9.61 2.39 -5.61
CA ILE A 79 -9.45 1.49 -4.45
C ILE A 79 -8.34 2.00 -3.53
N PHE A 80 -8.64 2.05 -2.24
CA PHE A 80 -7.67 2.25 -1.16
C PHE A 80 -7.76 1.09 -0.16
N VAL A 81 -6.63 0.62 0.34
CA VAL A 81 -6.63 -0.36 1.42
C VAL A 81 -6.78 0.38 2.75
N ALA A 82 -7.73 -0.05 3.56
CA ALA A 82 -7.91 0.42 4.92
C ALA A 82 -7.61 -0.69 5.92
N ALA A 83 -7.04 -0.33 7.07
CA ALA A 83 -6.95 -1.17 8.24
C ALA A 83 -7.99 -0.69 9.26
N ILE A 84 -8.98 -1.51 9.54
CA ILE A 84 -10.11 -1.15 10.39
C ILE A 84 -10.02 -1.96 11.69
N ARG A 85 -10.07 -1.22 12.80
CA ARG A 85 -10.02 -1.81 14.14
C ARG A 85 -11.33 -2.54 14.43
N THR A 86 -11.21 -3.82 14.81
CA THR A 86 -12.35 -4.71 15.07
C THR A 86 -12.55 -5.03 16.55
N GLU A 87 -11.60 -4.63 17.41
CA GLU A 87 -11.63 -4.85 18.85
C GLU A 87 -11.42 -3.53 19.61
N GLU A 88 -12.04 -3.42 20.78
CA GLU A 88 -11.93 -2.23 21.63
C GLU A 88 -10.55 -2.11 22.31
N ALA A 89 -9.92 -3.25 22.56
CA ALA A 89 -8.64 -3.30 23.27
C ALA A 89 -7.56 -2.45 22.57
N TRP A 90 -6.76 -1.75 23.36
CA TRP A 90 -5.58 -1.02 22.87
C TRP A 90 -4.61 -1.98 22.19
N GLY A 91 -4.15 -1.64 20.99
CA GLY A 91 -3.27 -2.51 20.21
C GLY A 91 -3.92 -3.80 19.71
N GLY A 92 -5.24 -3.92 19.85
CA GLY A 92 -6.02 -5.08 19.43
C GLY A 92 -6.02 -5.29 17.92
N ARG A 93 -6.90 -6.15 17.47
CA ARG A 93 -6.98 -6.57 16.07
C ARG A 93 -7.50 -5.43 15.18
N ALA A 94 -6.85 -5.26 14.04
CA ALA A 94 -7.38 -4.52 12.89
C ALA A 94 -7.39 -5.44 11.66
N ASP A 95 -8.40 -5.32 10.81
CA ASP A 95 -8.53 -6.11 9.61
C ASP A 95 -8.38 -5.23 8.37
N ASN A 96 -7.80 -5.75 7.30
CA ASN A 96 -7.77 -5.04 6.03
C ASN A 96 -9.05 -5.24 5.24
N VAL A 97 -9.57 -4.14 4.73
CA VAL A 97 -10.66 -4.07 3.75
C VAL A 97 -10.27 -3.13 2.63
N LEU A 98 -10.94 -3.24 1.49
CA LEU A 98 -10.84 -2.23 0.43
C LEU A 98 -11.95 -1.20 0.62
N ALA A 99 -11.58 0.07 0.67
CA ALA A 99 -12.51 1.17 0.46
C ALA A 99 -12.48 1.50 -1.04
N TYR A 100 -13.62 1.46 -1.71
CA TYR A 100 -13.67 1.66 -3.15
C TYR A 100 -14.84 2.52 -3.60
N SER A 101 -14.67 3.13 -4.77
CA SER A 101 -15.69 3.94 -5.45
C SER A 101 -15.73 3.58 -6.94
N ASP A 102 -16.94 3.39 -7.48
CA ASP A 102 -17.20 3.12 -8.90
C ASP A 102 -17.73 4.36 -9.64
N ASP A 103 -17.82 5.50 -8.98
CA ASP A 103 -18.44 6.74 -9.48
C ASP A 103 -17.58 7.99 -9.26
N GLN A 104 -16.25 7.81 -9.33
CA GLN A 104 -15.25 8.88 -9.20
C GLN A 104 -15.29 9.60 -7.84
N GLY A 105 -15.52 8.82 -6.77
CA GLY A 105 -15.48 9.28 -5.38
C GLY A 105 -16.79 9.91 -4.89
N LYS A 106 -17.89 9.85 -5.64
CA LYS A 106 -19.20 10.37 -5.20
C LYS A 106 -19.79 9.50 -4.09
N THR A 107 -19.68 8.16 -4.23
CA THR A 107 -20.08 7.19 -3.21
C THR A 107 -18.94 6.22 -2.90
N TRP A 108 -18.92 5.73 -1.67
CA TRP A 108 -17.89 4.81 -1.18
C TRP A 108 -18.53 3.56 -0.60
N GLN A 109 -17.85 2.45 -0.84
CA GLN A 109 -18.23 1.12 -0.35
C GLN A 109 -16.99 0.42 0.22
N ILE A 110 -17.21 -0.68 0.94
CA ILE A 110 -16.14 -1.53 1.46
C ILE A 110 -16.29 -2.97 0.98
N SER A 111 -15.17 -3.64 0.81
CA SER A 111 -15.10 -5.06 0.46
C SER A 111 -15.39 -5.97 1.67
N GLU A 112 -15.46 -7.26 1.43
CA GLU A 112 -15.24 -8.25 2.49
C GLU A 112 -13.80 -8.14 3.04
N THR A 113 -13.58 -8.73 4.23
CA THR A 113 -12.28 -8.70 4.89
C THR A 113 -11.22 -9.40 4.03
N ALA A 114 -10.26 -8.63 3.56
CA ALA A 114 -9.15 -9.13 2.75
C ALA A 114 -8.12 -9.87 3.62
N ARG A 115 -7.80 -9.31 4.78
CA ARG A 115 -6.81 -9.88 5.69
C ARG A 115 -7.22 -9.65 7.14
N VAL A 116 -7.43 -10.74 7.87
CA VAL A 116 -7.63 -10.72 9.33
C VAL A 116 -6.31 -10.38 10.02
N ASN A 117 -6.35 -9.53 11.02
CA ASN A 117 -5.18 -9.05 11.75
C ASN A 117 -4.11 -8.45 10.82
N GLY A 118 -4.57 -7.62 9.89
CA GLY A 118 -3.73 -6.88 8.96
C GLY A 118 -3.27 -5.54 9.52
N ASP A 119 -2.54 -4.81 8.70
CA ASP A 119 -1.99 -3.48 9.02
C ASP A 119 -1.86 -2.69 7.70
N GLU A 120 -0.85 -1.82 7.57
CA GLU A 120 -0.57 -1.08 6.33
C GLU A 120 -0.31 -2.04 5.17
N SER A 121 -1.23 -2.06 4.24
CA SER A 121 -1.23 -3.00 3.12
C SER A 121 -1.43 -2.25 1.81
N LYS A 122 -0.89 -2.78 0.74
CA LYS A 122 -0.93 -2.17 -0.59
C LYS A 122 -1.60 -3.11 -1.59
N ILE A 123 -2.12 -2.53 -2.65
CA ILE A 123 -2.90 -3.27 -3.65
C ILE A 123 -2.42 -2.97 -5.06
N VAL A 124 -2.49 -3.96 -5.93
CA VAL A 124 -2.39 -3.80 -7.39
C VAL A 124 -3.50 -4.60 -8.07
N GLU A 125 -3.88 -4.16 -9.27
CA GLU A 125 -4.68 -4.96 -10.19
C GLU A 125 -3.74 -5.81 -11.05
N LEU A 126 -4.04 -7.10 -11.25
CA LEU A 126 -3.30 -7.98 -12.14
C LEU A 126 -3.82 -7.92 -13.58
N SER A 127 -3.10 -8.49 -14.53
CA SER A 127 -3.46 -8.41 -15.97
C SER A 127 -4.80 -9.06 -16.32
N ASP A 128 -5.26 -9.99 -15.50
CA ASP A 128 -6.57 -10.64 -15.63
C ASP A 128 -7.71 -9.88 -14.94
N GLY A 129 -7.42 -8.69 -14.36
CA GLY A 129 -8.38 -7.87 -13.62
C GLY A 129 -8.56 -8.27 -12.16
N SER A 130 -7.87 -9.32 -11.71
CA SER A 130 -7.89 -9.71 -10.31
C SER A 130 -7.08 -8.76 -9.43
N LEU A 131 -7.32 -8.79 -8.13
CA LEU A 131 -6.68 -7.92 -7.15
C LEU A 131 -5.68 -8.70 -6.30
N LEU A 132 -4.49 -8.14 -6.12
CA LEU A 132 -3.44 -8.69 -5.28
C LEU A 132 -3.09 -7.67 -4.19
N VAL A 133 -3.26 -8.06 -2.92
CA VAL A 133 -2.95 -7.23 -1.75
C VAL A 133 -1.70 -7.74 -1.07
N SER A 134 -0.68 -6.89 -0.98
CA SER A 134 0.51 -7.11 -0.16
C SER A 134 0.22 -6.65 1.26
N CYS A 135 0.23 -7.58 2.21
CA CYS A 135 -0.18 -7.33 3.57
C CYS A 135 1.02 -7.21 4.50
N ARG A 136 1.11 -6.07 5.23
CA ARG A 136 2.01 -5.96 6.37
C ARG A 136 1.54 -6.95 7.45
N ASN A 137 2.43 -7.84 7.90
CA ASN A 137 2.18 -8.63 9.09
C ASN A 137 2.50 -7.80 10.35
N ARG A 138 2.05 -8.27 11.52
CA ARG A 138 2.31 -7.61 12.81
C ARG A 138 3.33 -8.37 13.66
N ALA A 139 3.96 -9.39 13.10
CA ALA A 139 4.98 -10.16 13.78
C ALA A 139 6.30 -9.36 13.88
N SER A 140 6.98 -9.46 14.99
CA SER A 140 8.30 -8.86 15.19
C SER A 140 9.39 -9.67 14.49
N GLY A 141 10.52 -9.02 14.21
CA GLY A 141 11.70 -9.64 13.61
C GLY A 141 11.58 -9.86 12.10
N LEU A 142 12.38 -10.77 11.58
CA LEU A 142 12.46 -11.08 10.16
C LEU A 142 11.33 -12.05 9.76
N ASN A 143 10.42 -11.58 8.94
CA ASN A 143 9.25 -12.34 8.50
C ASN A 143 9.03 -12.19 7.00
N ALA A 144 8.46 -13.22 6.37
CA ALA A 144 8.01 -13.12 4.99
C ALA A 144 6.80 -12.19 4.85
N ARG A 145 6.79 -11.36 3.81
CA ARG A 145 5.62 -10.56 3.45
C ARG A 145 4.46 -11.47 3.05
N THR A 146 3.26 -11.18 3.55
CA THR A 146 2.07 -11.95 3.22
C THR A 146 1.26 -11.30 2.11
N TYR A 147 0.45 -12.08 1.40
CA TYR A 147 -0.46 -11.57 0.39
C TYR A 147 -1.77 -12.36 0.33
N VAL A 148 -2.79 -11.70 -0.18
CA VAL A 148 -4.10 -12.30 -0.50
C VAL A 148 -4.52 -11.88 -1.90
N HIS A 149 -5.36 -12.71 -2.54
CA HIS A 149 -5.81 -12.51 -3.90
C HIS A 149 -7.34 -12.59 -3.98
N SER A 150 -7.94 -11.76 -4.84
CA SER A 150 -9.37 -11.78 -5.16
C SER A 150 -9.58 -11.72 -6.67
N SER A 151 -10.37 -12.62 -7.22
CA SER A 151 -10.75 -12.66 -8.64
C SER A 151 -12.13 -12.07 -8.94
N ASP A 152 -12.81 -11.53 -7.92
CA ASP A 152 -14.20 -11.05 -8.00
C ASP A 152 -14.39 -9.63 -7.49
N GLY A 153 -13.30 -8.84 -7.51
CA GLY A 153 -13.31 -7.43 -7.11
C GLY A 153 -13.43 -7.19 -5.60
N GLY A 154 -12.95 -8.14 -4.77
CA GLY A 154 -12.92 -8.02 -3.32
C GLY A 154 -14.15 -8.58 -2.60
N LYS A 155 -14.99 -9.35 -3.30
CA LYS A 155 -16.13 -10.04 -2.67
C LYS A 155 -15.70 -11.30 -1.92
N THR A 156 -14.69 -12.01 -2.46
CA THR A 156 -14.05 -13.14 -1.80
C THR A 156 -12.53 -13.03 -1.91
N TRP A 157 -11.83 -13.63 -0.95
CA TRP A 157 -10.38 -13.58 -0.84
C TRP A 157 -9.80 -14.96 -0.64
N SER A 158 -8.62 -15.18 -1.20
CA SER A 158 -7.83 -16.39 -0.94
C SER A 158 -7.39 -16.47 0.52
N GLU A 159 -7.05 -17.68 0.98
CA GLU A 159 -6.23 -17.81 2.17
C GLU A 159 -4.91 -17.03 2.01
N PRO A 160 -4.39 -16.44 3.12
CA PRO A 160 -3.13 -15.73 3.09
C PRO A 160 -1.96 -16.63 2.72
N LYS A 161 -1.14 -16.16 1.78
CA LYS A 161 0.10 -16.81 1.35
C LYS A 161 1.30 -15.92 1.68
N GLN A 162 2.52 -16.43 1.51
CA GLN A 162 3.76 -15.72 1.79
C GLN A 162 4.66 -15.66 0.56
N TRP A 163 5.36 -14.53 0.41
CA TRP A 163 6.50 -14.39 -0.48
C TRP A 163 7.79 -14.58 0.32
N ASN A 164 8.38 -15.77 0.22
CA ASN A 164 9.60 -16.10 0.96
C ASN A 164 10.82 -15.27 0.52
N GLU A 165 10.78 -14.68 -0.66
CA GLU A 165 11.82 -13.78 -1.16
C GLU A 165 11.71 -12.37 -0.57
N LEU A 166 10.51 -11.97 -0.14
CA LEU A 166 10.24 -10.67 0.49
C LEU A 166 10.33 -10.78 2.01
N MET A 167 11.52 -11.06 2.51
CA MET A 167 11.80 -11.14 3.94
C MET A 167 12.14 -9.75 4.49
N GLY A 168 11.50 -9.36 5.59
CA GLY A 168 11.72 -8.07 6.22
C GLY A 168 11.06 -7.93 7.58
N ASN A 169 11.27 -6.79 8.22
CA ASN A 169 10.58 -6.40 9.44
C ASN A 169 9.11 -6.04 9.13
N ALA A 170 8.26 -6.08 10.16
CA ALA A 170 6.89 -5.58 10.09
C ALA A 170 6.88 -4.07 9.86
N CYS A 171 6.86 -3.64 8.60
CA CYS A 171 6.92 -2.26 8.19
C CYS A 171 6.00 -1.99 7.00
N ASN A 172 5.64 -0.71 6.79
CA ASN A 172 5.07 -0.29 5.52
C ASN A 172 6.10 -0.45 4.41
N GLY A 173 5.65 -0.69 3.18
CA GLY A 173 6.52 -0.80 2.01
C GLY A 173 5.74 -0.48 0.75
N GLY A 174 6.39 0.16 -0.21
CA GLY A 174 5.80 0.44 -1.51
C GLY A 174 5.48 -0.85 -2.26
N PHE A 175 4.35 -0.86 -2.96
CA PHE A 175 3.97 -1.97 -3.83
C PHE A 175 3.19 -1.41 -5.01
N THR A 176 3.69 -1.60 -6.23
CA THR A 176 3.09 -1.02 -7.43
C THR A 176 3.34 -1.85 -8.68
N ARG A 177 2.50 -1.66 -9.69
CA ARG A 177 2.78 -2.12 -11.06
C ARG A 177 3.74 -1.15 -11.73
N TYR A 178 4.63 -1.70 -12.53
CA TYR A 178 5.54 -0.88 -13.34
C TYR A 178 4.84 -0.23 -14.55
N ALA A 179 3.91 -0.92 -15.16
CA ALA A 179 3.13 -0.43 -16.29
C ALA A 179 1.63 -0.73 -16.10
N PRO A 180 0.73 0.10 -16.60
CA PRO A 180 -0.72 -0.13 -16.50
C PRO A 180 -1.15 -1.48 -17.07
N VAL A 181 -2.24 -2.03 -16.57
CA VAL A 181 -2.90 -3.21 -17.13
C VAL A 181 -3.20 -2.98 -18.61
N GLY A 182 -2.96 -3.97 -19.45
CA GLY A 182 -3.15 -3.88 -20.91
C GLY A 182 -2.00 -3.24 -21.68
N SER A 183 -0.94 -2.77 -21.00
CA SER A 183 0.26 -2.27 -21.68
C SER A 183 0.92 -3.37 -22.53
N LYS A 184 1.40 -3.00 -23.72
CA LYS A 184 2.08 -3.95 -24.65
C LYS A 184 3.40 -4.49 -24.10
N LYS A 185 4.04 -3.76 -23.18
CA LYS A 185 5.32 -4.12 -22.56
C LYS A 185 5.25 -3.91 -21.06
N ASN A 186 5.92 -4.79 -20.33
CA ASN A 186 6.14 -4.67 -18.88
C ASN A 186 4.85 -4.68 -18.02
N ALA A 187 3.71 -5.09 -18.56
CA ALA A 187 2.47 -5.18 -17.82
C ALA A 187 2.52 -6.27 -16.72
N ASN A 188 3.44 -7.21 -16.82
CA ASN A 188 3.66 -8.28 -15.84
C ASN A 188 4.64 -7.89 -14.71
N LEU A 189 5.23 -6.69 -14.76
CA LEU A 189 6.23 -6.28 -13.79
C LEU A 189 5.58 -5.66 -12.56
N LEU A 190 5.93 -6.19 -11.39
CA LEU A 190 5.58 -5.63 -10.09
C LEU A 190 6.84 -5.23 -9.32
N LEU A 191 6.75 -4.16 -8.54
CA LEU A 191 7.80 -3.66 -7.68
C LEU A 191 7.35 -3.64 -6.23
N HIS A 192 8.24 -3.98 -5.33
CA HIS A 192 8.01 -3.89 -3.89
C HIS A 192 9.25 -3.31 -3.19
N THR A 193 9.05 -2.48 -2.17
CA THR A 193 10.11 -2.02 -1.27
C THR A 193 9.79 -2.39 0.16
N LEU A 194 10.80 -2.77 0.94
CA LEU A 194 10.70 -2.96 2.39
C LEU A 194 12.09 -2.97 3.05
N PRO A 195 12.19 -2.65 4.35
CA PRO A 195 13.38 -2.95 5.13
C PRO A 195 13.59 -4.46 5.19
N ALA A 196 14.70 -4.96 4.62
CA ALA A 196 14.92 -6.39 4.37
C ALA A 196 15.79 -7.05 5.44
N SER A 197 15.57 -6.69 6.71
CA SER A 197 16.27 -7.22 7.87
C SER A 197 15.30 -7.53 9.02
N ALA A 198 15.80 -7.99 10.14
CA ALA A 198 14.99 -8.21 11.36
C ALA A 198 14.63 -6.90 12.06
N THR A 199 15.34 -5.82 11.74
CA THR A 199 15.16 -4.46 12.21
C THR A 199 14.70 -3.56 11.06
N ARG A 200 14.55 -2.26 11.32
CA ARG A 200 14.15 -1.30 10.28
C ARG A 200 15.39 -0.69 9.63
N ASP A 201 16.08 -1.51 8.82
CA ASP A 201 17.26 -1.14 8.05
C ASP A 201 17.35 -1.98 6.76
N HIS A 202 18.39 -1.76 5.95
CA HIS A 202 18.59 -2.47 4.69
C HIS A 202 17.39 -2.38 3.73
N LEU A 203 16.91 -1.15 3.47
CA LEU A 203 15.85 -0.95 2.48
C LEU A 203 16.24 -1.54 1.13
N LYS A 204 15.43 -2.47 0.64
CA LYS A 204 15.58 -3.05 -0.70
C LYS A 204 14.39 -2.77 -1.57
N ILE A 205 14.65 -2.66 -2.88
CA ILE A 205 13.64 -2.78 -3.92
C ILE A 205 13.70 -4.18 -4.53
N PHE A 206 12.54 -4.76 -4.75
CA PHE A 206 12.34 -6.08 -5.35
C PHE A 206 11.56 -5.94 -6.65
N LEU A 207 11.85 -6.80 -7.62
CA LEU A 207 11.17 -6.85 -8.91
C LEU A 207 10.68 -8.28 -9.19
N SER A 208 9.40 -8.37 -9.47
CA SER A 208 8.75 -9.55 -10.06
C SER A 208 8.52 -9.34 -11.55
N GLU A 209 8.72 -10.37 -12.35
CA GLU A 209 8.46 -10.39 -13.80
C GLU A 209 7.30 -11.33 -14.18
N ASP A 210 6.54 -11.80 -13.18
CA ASP A 210 5.47 -12.78 -13.34
C ASP A 210 4.23 -12.46 -12.49
N GLU A 211 3.98 -11.15 -12.28
CA GLU A 211 2.84 -10.62 -11.52
C GLU A 211 2.84 -11.07 -10.05
N GLY A 212 4.03 -11.11 -9.42
CA GLY A 212 4.17 -11.38 -8.00
C GLY A 212 4.18 -12.87 -7.64
N LYS A 213 4.29 -13.77 -8.61
CA LYS A 213 4.44 -15.21 -8.32
C LYS A 213 5.82 -15.51 -7.76
N THR A 214 6.87 -14.86 -8.32
CA THR A 214 8.26 -14.93 -7.84
C THR A 214 8.90 -13.55 -7.84
N TRP A 215 9.96 -13.36 -7.04
CA TRP A 215 10.71 -12.12 -6.88
C TRP A 215 12.22 -12.33 -7.07
N PRO A 216 12.66 -12.67 -8.31
CA PRO A 216 14.04 -13.10 -8.55
C PRO A 216 15.07 -11.96 -8.44
N TYR A 217 14.63 -10.71 -8.52
CA TYR A 217 15.56 -9.57 -8.51
C TYR A 217 15.32 -8.70 -7.28
N SER A 218 16.41 -8.31 -6.65
CA SER A 218 16.40 -7.29 -5.61
C SER A 218 17.67 -6.47 -5.61
N ARG A 219 17.58 -5.24 -5.10
CA ARG A 219 18.76 -4.40 -4.88
C ARG A 219 18.58 -3.52 -3.65
N GLU A 220 19.67 -3.37 -2.90
CA GLU A 220 19.72 -2.48 -1.74
C GLU A 220 19.68 -1.02 -2.21
N VAL A 221 18.78 -0.24 -1.62
CA VAL A 221 18.59 1.19 -1.83
C VAL A 221 19.31 1.97 -0.74
N CYS A 222 19.08 1.60 0.52
CA CYS A 222 19.73 2.15 1.70
C CYS A 222 20.18 1.01 2.60
N ARG A 223 21.40 1.09 3.14
CA ARG A 223 21.94 0.11 4.09
C ARG A 223 21.63 0.48 5.53
N GLY A 224 21.52 1.77 5.81
CA GLY A 224 21.27 2.30 7.15
C GLY A 224 19.83 2.10 7.60
N GLU A 225 19.48 2.75 8.70
CA GLU A 225 18.13 2.76 9.22
C GLU A 225 17.16 3.29 8.16
N SER A 226 16.05 2.58 7.99
CA SER A 226 15.01 2.94 7.03
C SER A 226 13.68 2.37 7.49
N VAL A 227 12.61 3.14 7.35
CA VAL A 227 11.30 2.75 7.87
C VAL A 227 10.29 2.64 6.73
N TYR A 228 9.59 3.70 6.43
CA TYR A 228 8.55 3.68 5.42
C TYR A 228 9.13 4.00 4.05
N SER A 229 8.53 3.41 3.04
CA SER A 229 8.90 3.69 1.65
C SER A 229 7.68 3.60 0.73
N GLU A 230 7.73 4.38 -0.36
CA GLU A 230 6.71 4.37 -1.39
C GLU A 230 7.36 4.42 -2.77
N LEU A 231 6.63 3.92 -3.78
CA LEU A 231 7.08 3.78 -5.15
C LEU A 231 6.24 4.61 -6.12
N MET A 232 6.90 5.19 -7.11
CA MET A 232 6.24 5.83 -8.24
C MET A 232 6.96 5.49 -9.54
N ILE A 233 6.22 5.44 -10.64
CA ILE A 233 6.77 5.22 -11.97
C ILE A 233 6.65 6.50 -12.76
N PHE A 234 7.78 7.00 -13.28
CA PHE A 234 7.81 8.18 -14.14
C PHE A 234 7.47 7.85 -15.59
N PRO A 235 7.00 8.82 -16.39
CA PRO A 235 6.68 8.61 -17.81
C PRO A 235 7.85 8.11 -18.65
N ASP A 236 9.09 8.37 -18.26
CA ASP A 236 10.30 7.89 -18.91
C ASP A 236 10.68 6.45 -18.50
N GLY A 237 9.87 5.81 -17.65
CA GLY A 237 10.10 4.46 -17.15
C GLY A 237 11.10 4.37 -16.01
N THR A 238 11.60 5.47 -15.46
CA THR A 238 12.38 5.43 -14.25
C THR A 238 11.46 5.27 -13.02
N ILE A 239 12.03 4.74 -11.95
CA ILE A 239 11.32 4.40 -10.71
C ILE A 239 11.79 5.39 -9.64
N GLY A 240 10.86 6.11 -9.04
CA GLY A 240 11.09 6.93 -7.85
C GLY A 240 10.79 6.12 -6.59
N ILE A 241 11.65 6.26 -5.60
CA ILE A 241 11.50 5.69 -4.27
C ILE A 241 11.56 6.86 -3.30
N ILE A 242 10.49 7.06 -2.53
CA ILE A 242 10.51 7.95 -1.37
C ILE A 242 10.68 7.06 -0.15
N SER A 243 11.63 7.39 0.73
CA SER A 243 11.92 6.61 1.93
C SER A 243 12.23 7.50 3.13
N GLU A 244 11.89 6.99 4.30
CA GLU A 244 12.30 7.54 5.58
C GLU A 244 13.58 6.82 5.98
N GLU A 245 14.69 7.56 6.09
CA GLU A 245 16.02 7.02 6.37
C GLU A 245 16.68 7.83 7.49
N ASP A 246 17.70 7.27 8.14
CA ASP A 246 18.50 7.89 9.20
C ASP A 246 17.67 8.38 10.41
N ASP A 247 17.77 7.69 11.54
CA ASP A 247 16.99 7.97 12.77
C ASP A 247 17.80 8.75 13.81
N ASN A 248 18.44 9.88 13.43
CA ASN A 248 19.20 10.69 14.41
C ASN A 248 19.18 12.21 14.09
N PRO A 249 18.36 13.03 14.71
CA PRO A 249 17.38 12.78 15.80
C PRO A 249 15.97 12.36 15.34
N GLY A 250 15.76 12.01 14.09
CA GLY A 250 14.50 11.61 13.48
C GLY A 250 14.73 11.30 12.01
N PHE A 251 13.76 10.63 11.37
CA PHE A 251 13.89 10.24 9.97
C PHE A 251 13.90 11.44 9.04
N ASP A 252 14.87 11.43 8.11
CA ASP A 252 14.88 12.30 6.94
C ASP A 252 14.14 11.63 5.77
N ILE A 253 13.58 12.45 4.89
CA ILE A 253 12.91 11.97 3.69
C ILE A 253 13.88 12.01 2.51
N TYR A 254 14.17 10.84 1.97
CA TYR A 254 15.03 10.68 0.81
C TYR A 254 14.20 10.39 -0.45
N PHE A 255 14.69 10.89 -1.57
CA PHE A 255 14.18 10.57 -2.89
C PHE A 255 15.28 9.94 -3.73
N THR A 256 15.11 8.66 -4.08
CA THR A 256 16.03 7.91 -4.93
C THR A 256 15.37 7.58 -6.26
N ARG A 257 16.10 7.79 -7.37
CA ARG A 257 15.62 7.49 -8.71
C ARG A 257 16.49 6.42 -9.37
N VAL A 258 15.86 5.34 -9.84
CA VAL A 258 16.55 4.17 -10.41
C VAL A 258 15.90 3.69 -11.69
N SER A 259 16.57 2.79 -12.42
CA SER A 259 16.02 2.12 -13.60
C SER A 259 15.74 0.63 -13.32
N LEU A 260 14.92 -0.03 -14.14
CA LEU A 260 14.75 -1.49 -14.11
C LEU A 260 16.08 -2.24 -14.27
N ASP A 261 16.92 -1.78 -15.18
CA ASP A 261 18.23 -2.40 -15.41
C ASP A 261 19.14 -2.32 -14.18
N TRP A 262 19.04 -1.24 -13.42
CA TRP A 262 19.77 -1.12 -12.17
C TRP A 262 19.30 -2.18 -11.16
N ILE A 263 18.00 -2.45 -11.04
CA ILE A 263 17.47 -3.48 -10.14
C ILE A 263 17.93 -4.87 -10.59
N ARG A 264 17.78 -5.20 -11.89
CA ARG A 264 18.16 -6.50 -12.46
C ARG A 264 19.65 -6.82 -12.26
N LYS A 265 20.51 -5.84 -12.38
CA LYS A 265 21.97 -6.00 -12.18
C LYS A 265 22.36 -6.26 -10.71
N GLY A 266 21.48 -6.01 -9.75
CA GLY A 266 21.71 -6.28 -8.33
C GLY A 266 21.89 -7.78 -8.02
N ASN A 267 21.22 -8.65 -8.75
CA ASN A 267 21.27 -10.11 -8.59
C ASN A 267 22.12 -10.81 -9.66
N ALA A 268 22.79 -10.08 -10.57
CA ALA A 268 23.69 -10.71 -11.51
C ALA A 268 24.78 -11.47 -10.74
N PRO A 269 25.00 -12.78 -11.04
CA PRO A 269 26.10 -13.50 -10.39
C PRO A 269 27.40 -12.76 -10.65
N ARG A 270 28.17 -12.51 -9.59
CA ARG A 270 29.51 -11.93 -9.74
C ARG A 270 30.26 -12.85 -10.69
N LYS A 271 30.62 -12.36 -11.86
CA LYS A 271 31.58 -13.07 -12.74
C LYS A 271 32.82 -13.31 -11.89
N LYS A 272 33.15 -14.61 -11.65
CA LYS A 272 34.40 -15.01 -11.02
C LYS A 272 35.58 -14.59 -11.88
#